data_b5b8b7dbdd04ec803a9cb8e5902c41c2
#
_entry.id   b5b8b7dbdd04ec803a9cb8e5902c41c2
#
_cell.length_a   1.000
_cell.length_b   1.000
_cell.length_c   1.000
_cell.angle_alpha   90.00
_cell.angle_beta   90.00
_cell.angle_gamma   90.00
#
_symmetry.space_group_name_H-M   'P 1'
#
loop_
_entity.id
_entity.type
_entity.pdbx_description
1 polymer ?
#
loop_
_entity_poly.entity_id
_entity_poly.type
_entity_poly.pdbx_seq_one_letter_code
_entity_poly.pdbx_strand_id
1 'polypeptide(L)'
;VNSKIPAGARFPEIDLPKVGGGNVKIGGDGRWQMAIVYRGKHCPLCKKYLGGLDALKDKIRDAGIEVVALSADTAEQATDFAAEVGLDVPVGYGLNEAQMKQLGLYISSPRPNETDHDFPEPGLFVINPDGNVQVVDISNAPFARPDIDSLLNGIAFIQAKGYPIRGTAG
;
A
#
# COMPACT_ATOMS: atom_id res chain seq x y z
N VAL A 1 -12.66 17.07 4.38
CA VAL A 1 -12.82 15.69 4.85
C VAL A 1 -12.54 14.74 3.69
N ASN A 2 -11.65 13.80 3.92
CA ASN A 2 -11.31 12.82 2.90
C ASN A 2 -12.36 11.70 2.85
N SER A 3 -12.90 11.46 1.67
CA SER A 3 -13.80 10.34 1.45
C SER A 3 -12.99 9.05 1.30
N LYS A 4 -13.41 8.00 1.99
CA LYS A 4 -12.79 6.68 1.86
C LYS A 4 -13.15 6.08 0.49
N ILE A 5 -12.20 5.34 -0.11
CA ILE A 5 -12.48 4.64 -1.36
C ILE A 5 -13.43 3.49 -1.07
N PRO A 6 -14.59 3.43 -1.74
CA PRO A 6 -15.50 2.30 -1.55
C PRO A 6 -14.92 1.00 -2.12
N ALA A 7 -15.23 -0.13 -1.47
CA ALA A 7 -14.99 -1.43 -2.07
C ALA A 7 -15.74 -1.54 -3.40
N GLY A 8 -15.13 -2.11 -4.40
CA GLY A 8 -15.70 -2.24 -5.74
C GLY A 8 -15.52 -1.04 -6.65
N ALA A 9 -15.07 0.10 -6.11
CA ALA A 9 -14.79 1.28 -6.93
C ALA A 9 -13.51 1.07 -7.74
N ARG A 10 -13.42 1.77 -8.87
CA ARG A 10 -12.17 1.79 -9.62
C ARG A 10 -11.10 2.51 -8.82
N PHE A 11 -9.95 1.87 -8.68
CA PHE A 11 -8.81 2.48 -8.00
C PHE A 11 -8.23 3.58 -8.88
N PRO A 12 -7.96 4.77 -8.33
CA PRO A 12 -7.34 5.84 -9.12
C PRO A 12 -5.94 5.43 -9.54
N GLU A 13 -5.62 5.62 -10.82
CA GLU A 13 -4.29 5.31 -11.32
C GLU A 13 -3.30 6.35 -10.80
N ILE A 14 -2.27 5.88 -10.13
CA ILE A 14 -1.23 6.72 -9.53
C ILE A 14 0.11 6.27 -10.08
N ASP A 15 0.89 7.24 -10.55
CA ASP A 15 2.24 7.00 -11.07
C ASP A 15 3.22 7.71 -10.14
N LEU A 16 4.17 6.98 -9.57
CA LEU A 16 5.15 7.52 -8.63
C LEU A 16 6.56 7.16 -9.08
N PRO A 17 7.52 8.06 -8.82
CA PRO A 17 8.92 7.65 -8.91
C PRO A 17 9.20 6.56 -7.89
N LYS A 18 10.11 5.66 -8.23
CA LYS A 18 10.45 4.56 -7.33
C LYS A 18 11.94 4.51 -7.02
N VAL A 19 12.25 3.93 -5.89
CA VAL A 19 13.63 3.70 -5.45
C VAL A 19 14.36 2.89 -6.54
N GLY A 20 15.56 3.33 -6.88
CA GLY A 20 16.37 2.68 -7.91
C GLY A 20 16.17 3.21 -9.32
N GLY A 21 15.24 4.15 -9.50
CA GLY A 21 14.98 4.80 -10.77
C GLY A 21 13.72 4.34 -11.47
N GLY A 22 13.25 5.13 -12.42
CA GLY A 22 12.00 4.89 -13.12
C GLY A 22 10.79 5.14 -12.25
N ASN A 23 9.64 4.70 -12.70
CA ASN A 23 8.36 4.91 -12.04
C ASN A 23 7.68 3.58 -11.76
N VAL A 24 6.77 3.59 -10.80
CA VAL A 24 5.85 2.48 -10.54
C VAL A 24 4.42 2.98 -10.71
N LYS A 25 3.61 2.20 -11.42
CA LYS A 25 2.19 2.49 -11.62
C LYS A 25 1.36 1.69 -10.65
N ILE A 26 0.48 2.37 -9.93
CA ILE A 26 -0.44 1.77 -8.98
C ILE A 26 -1.84 1.92 -9.53
N GLY A 27 -2.58 0.81 -9.59
CA GLY A 27 -3.87 0.75 -10.25
C GLY A 27 -3.77 0.32 -11.70
N GLY A 28 -4.89 0.37 -12.41
CA GLY A 28 -4.99 -0.09 -13.79
C GLY A 28 -5.42 -1.54 -13.90
N ASP A 29 -5.61 -1.99 -15.14
CA ASP A 29 -6.17 -3.30 -15.45
C ASP A 29 -5.10 -4.36 -15.63
N GLY A 30 -5.52 -5.62 -15.64
CA GLY A 30 -4.74 -6.75 -16.13
C GLY A 30 -3.83 -7.41 -15.09
N ARG A 31 -3.94 -7.04 -13.83
CA ARG A 31 -3.10 -7.63 -12.77
C ARG A 31 -3.77 -7.57 -11.42
N TRP A 32 -3.38 -8.49 -10.55
CA TRP A 32 -3.62 -8.36 -9.11
C TRP A 32 -2.49 -7.53 -8.52
N GLN A 33 -2.82 -6.53 -7.73
CA GLN A 33 -1.85 -5.67 -7.08
C GLN A 33 -2.23 -5.41 -5.64
N MET A 34 -1.23 -5.41 -4.75
CA MET A 34 -1.40 -4.99 -3.36
C MET A 34 -0.57 -3.74 -3.13
N ALA A 35 -1.23 -2.63 -2.88
CA ALA A 35 -0.58 -1.35 -2.60
C ALA A 35 -0.59 -1.12 -1.09
N ILE A 36 0.59 -1.00 -0.49
CA ILE A 36 0.77 -0.83 0.95
C ILE A 36 1.33 0.57 1.19
N VAL A 37 0.49 1.43 1.77
CA VAL A 37 0.90 2.79 2.15
C VAL A 37 1.46 2.75 3.55
N TYR A 38 2.66 3.27 3.73
CA TYR A 38 3.31 3.35 5.03
C TYR A 38 3.61 4.81 5.40
N ARG A 39 3.85 5.05 6.68
CA ARG A 39 4.03 6.41 7.22
C ARG A 39 5.32 7.07 6.76
N GLY A 40 6.40 6.30 6.64
CA GLY A 40 7.69 6.79 6.21
C GLY A 40 8.85 6.15 6.96
N LYS A 41 10.04 6.59 6.63
CA LYS A 41 11.30 6.11 7.24
C LYS A 41 11.31 6.26 8.78
N HIS A 42 10.60 7.26 9.29
CA HIS A 42 10.55 7.57 10.73
C HIS A 42 9.74 6.56 11.56
N CYS A 43 9.11 5.58 10.94
CA CYS A 43 8.16 4.69 11.60
C CYS A 43 8.74 3.28 11.83
N PRO A 44 9.18 2.96 13.06
CA PRO A 44 9.72 1.62 13.37
C PRO A 44 8.73 0.48 13.13
N LEU A 45 7.43 0.70 13.43
CA LEU A 45 6.40 -0.30 13.22
C LEU A 45 6.17 -0.57 11.74
N CYS A 46 6.34 0.44 10.88
CA CYS A 46 6.27 0.26 9.43
C CYS A 46 7.44 -0.59 8.92
N LYS A 47 8.64 -0.38 9.46
CA LYS A 47 9.81 -1.18 9.14
C LYS A 47 9.58 -2.65 9.48
N LYS A 48 9.05 -2.92 10.67
CA LYS A 48 8.73 -4.28 11.12
C LYS A 48 7.65 -4.91 10.24
N TYR A 49 6.60 -4.17 9.94
CA TYR A 49 5.47 -4.65 9.15
C TYR A 49 5.91 -5.05 7.74
N LEU A 50 6.59 -4.14 7.04
CA LEU A 50 7.06 -4.39 5.68
C LEU A 50 8.23 -5.38 5.64
N GLY A 51 9.02 -5.45 6.70
CA GLY A 51 10.08 -6.46 6.83
C GLY A 51 9.57 -7.90 6.80
N GLY A 52 8.30 -8.11 7.14
CA GLY A 52 7.66 -9.42 7.05
C GLY A 52 7.37 -9.91 5.63
N LEU A 53 7.47 -9.03 4.62
CA LEU A 53 7.18 -9.40 3.23
C LEU A 53 8.15 -10.44 2.67
N ASP A 54 9.40 -10.40 3.08
CA ASP A 54 10.41 -11.34 2.57
C ASP A 54 10.03 -12.78 2.86
N ALA A 55 9.52 -13.06 4.05
CA ALA A 55 9.07 -14.39 4.43
C ALA A 55 7.85 -14.88 3.63
N LEU A 56 7.13 -13.96 2.99
CA LEU A 56 5.91 -14.25 2.24
C LEU A 56 6.11 -14.20 0.72
N LYS A 57 7.33 -14.01 0.25
CA LYS A 57 7.58 -13.79 -1.19
C LYS A 57 7.11 -14.95 -2.07
N ASP A 58 7.20 -16.19 -1.58
CA ASP A 58 6.73 -17.35 -2.35
C ASP A 58 5.20 -17.36 -2.46
N LYS A 59 4.48 -17.02 -1.38
CA LYS A 59 3.03 -16.88 -1.40
C LYS A 59 2.58 -15.76 -2.33
N ILE A 60 3.29 -14.65 -2.30
CA ILE A 60 3.02 -13.48 -3.17
C ILE A 60 3.18 -13.89 -4.64
N ARG A 61 4.28 -14.56 -4.97
CA ARG A 61 4.55 -15.06 -6.32
C ARG A 61 3.46 -16.05 -6.76
N ASP A 62 3.14 -17.02 -5.92
CA ASP A 62 2.17 -18.07 -6.24
C ASP A 62 0.76 -17.52 -6.43
N ALA A 63 0.42 -16.45 -5.72
CA ALA A 63 -0.86 -15.75 -5.89
C ALA A 63 -0.88 -14.82 -7.12
N GLY A 64 0.26 -14.62 -7.77
CA GLY A 64 0.37 -13.75 -8.94
C GLY A 64 0.09 -12.29 -8.61
N ILE A 65 0.43 -11.86 -7.39
CA ILE A 65 0.16 -10.49 -6.91
C ILE A 65 1.43 -9.65 -7.03
N GLU A 66 1.30 -8.45 -7.58
CA GLU A 66 2.35 -7.44 -7.56
C GLU A 66 2.19 -6.59 -6.30
N VAL A 67 3.16 -6.65 -5.40
CA VAL A 67 3.16 -5.83 -4.18
C VAL A 67 3.98 -4.58 -4.41
N VAL A 68 3.46 -3.43 -3.98
CA VAL A 68 4.17 -2.15 -4.01
C VAL A 68 3.99 -1.45 -2.67
N ALA A 69 5.07 -0.89 -2.15
CA ALA A 69 5.04 -0.05 -0.96
C ALA A 69 5.16 1.41 -1.39
N LEU A 70 4.42 2.31 -0.75
CA LEU A 70 4.46 3.73 -1.12
C LEU A 70 4.27 4.63 0.09
N SER A 71 4.89 5.80 0.02
CA SER A 71 4.83 6.82 1.09
C SER A 71 5.03 8.23 0.53
N ALA A 72 4.88 9.21 1.40
CA ALA A 72 5.17 10.62 1.10
C ALA A 72 6.65 10.97 1.28
N ASP A 73 7.50 10.02 1.59
CA ASP A 73 8.92 10.24 1.78
C ASP A 73 9.59 10.85 0.54
N THR A 74 10.71 11.53 0.76
CA THR A 74 11.59 11.95 -0.33
C THR A 74 12.32 10.75 -0.92
N ALA A 75 12.95 10.94 -2.08
CA ALA A 75 13.76 9.90 -2.72
C ALA A 75 14.84 9.36 -1.77
N GLU A 76 15.51 10.23 -1.04
CA GLU A 76 16.58 9.85 -0.09
C GLU A 76 16.01 9.03 1.06
N GLN A 77 14.92 9.50 1.68
CA GLN A 77 14.29 8.81 2.78
C GLN A 77 13.78 7.43 2.37
N ALA A 78 13.14 7.33 1.21
CA ALA A 78 12.62 6.07 0.70
C ALA A 78 13.74 5.08 0.35
N THR A 79 14.83 5.58 -0.23
CA THR A 79 16.00 4.76 -0.54
C THR A 79 16.62 4.18 0.73
N ASP A 80 16.79 5.01 1.76
CA ASP A 80 17.31 4.57 3.05
C ASP A 80 16.39 3.55 3.72
N PHE A 81 15.07 3.79 3.67
CA PHE A 81 14.07 2.89 4.21
C PHE A 81 14.13 1.52 3.53
N ALA A 82 14.13 1.50 2.21
CA ALA A 82 14.17 0.25 1.44
C ALA A 82 15.45 -0.56 1.73
N ALA A 83 16.58 0.11 1.83
CA ALA A 83 17.85 -0.53 2.16
C ALA A 83 17.86 -1.08 3.60
N GLU A 84 17.37 -0.29 4.55
CA GLU A 84 17.33 -0.67 5.96
C GLU A 84 16.43 -1.87 6.22
N VAL A 85 15.27 -1.92 5.55
CA VAL A 85 14.31 -3.02 5.68
C VAL A 85 14.69 -4.21 4.80
N GLY A 86 15.45 -3.99 3.74
CA GLY A 86 15.81 -5.03 2.77
C GLY A 86 14.62 -5.37 1.85
N LEU A 87 13.88 -4.36 1.39
CA LEU A 87 12.70 -4.58 0.55
C LEU A 87 13.09 -4.96 -0.88
N ASP A 88 12.51 -6.05 -1.38
CA ASP A 88 12.62 -6.49 -2.76
C ASP A 88 11.47 -5.97 -3.64
N VAL A 89 10.39 -5.51 -3.02
CA VAL A 89 9.24 -4.97 -3.76
C VAL A 89 9.52 -3.54 -4.21
N PRO A 90 8.88 -3.07 -5.29
CA PRO A 90 8.98 -1.66 -5.68
C PRO A 90 8.55 -0.74 -4.54
N VAL A 91 9.30 0.33 -4.33
CA VAL A 91 9.01 1.34 -3.30
C VAL A 91 8.81 2.68 -4.00
N GLY A 92 7.55 3.11 -4.06
CA GLY A 92 7.18 4.43 -4.58
C GLY A 92 7.33 5.49 -3.50
N TYR A 93 7.72 6.69 -3.89
CA TYR A 93 7.90 7.81 -2.97
C TYR A 93 7.27 9.08 -3.53
N GLY A 94 7.21 10.12 -2.72
CA GLY A 94 6.70 11.41 -3.17
C GLY A 94 5.19 11.48 -3.30
N LEU A 95 4.44 10.58 -2.63
CA LEU A 95 2.98 10.66 -2.59
C LEU A 95 2.58 12.03 -2.03
N ASN A 96 1.88 12.82 -2.82
CA ASN A 96 1.52 14.19 -2.43
C ASN A 96 0.18 14.23 -1.70
N GLU A 97 -0.14 15.41 -1.14
CA GLU A 97 -1.37 15.58 -0.34
C GLU A 97 -2.64 15.30 -1.17
N ALA A 98 -2.67 15.74 -2.42
CA ALA A 98 -3.82 15.49 -3.30
C ALA A 98 -4.03 13.99 -3.52
N GLN A 99 -2.95 13.25 -3.73
CA GLN A 99 -3.00 11.80 -3.89
C GLN A 99 -3.41 11.09 -2.59
N MET A 100 -2.88 11.54 -1.45
CA MET A 100 -3.29 11.00 -0.15
C MET A 100 -4.79 11.18 0.08
N LYS A 101 -5.33 12.36 -0.26
CA LYS A 101 -6.77 12.65 -0.15
C LYS A 101 -7.58 11.81 -1.14
N GLN A 102 -7.09 11.65 -2.35
CA GLN A 102 -7.73 10.82 -3.38
C GLN A 102 -7.84 9.36 -2.93
N LEU A 103 -6.83 8.86 -2.23
CA LEU A 103 -6.84 7.52 -1.67
C LEU A 103 -7.65 7.40 -0.37
N GLY A 104 -8.16 8.51 0.15
CA GLY A 104 -8.94 8.52 1.38
C GLY A 104 -8.13 8.23 2.63
N LEU A 105 -6.83 8.46 2.59
CA LEU A 105 -5.94 8.18 3.72
C LEU A 105 -6.11 9.22 4.84
N TYR A 106 -5.88 8.79 6.07
CA TYR A 106 -5.67 9.72 7.16
C TYR A 106 -4.29 10.35 7.00
N ILE A 107 -4.18 11.65 7.24
CA ILE A 107 -2.95 12.41 7.06
C ILE A 107 -2.56 13.01 8.40
N SER A 108 -1.30 12.84 8.79
CA SER A 108 -0.76 13.39 10.04
C SER A 108 0.31 14.43 9.76
N SER A 109 0.35 15.45 10.60
CA SER A 109 1.48 16.37 10.66
C SER A 109 2.55 15.79 11.58
N PRO A 110 3.83 15.98 11.27
CA PRO A 110 4.88 15.37 12.07
C PRO A 110 4.99 16.01 13.45
N ARG A 111 5.23 15.17 14.45
CA ARG A 111 5.69 15.62 15.76
C ARG A 111 7.17 15.99 15.67
N PRO A 112 7.72 16.74 16.66
CA PRO A 112 9.16 16.92 16.74
C PRO A 112 9.90 15.58 16.69
N ASN A 113 10.95 15.50 15.90
CA ASN A 113 11.80 14.31 15.73
C ASN A 113 11.16 13.15 14.94
N GLU A 114 10.02 13.37 14.27
CA GLU A 114 9.47 12.35 13.36
C GLU A 114 10.03 12.51 11.95
N THR A 115 9.50 13.44 11.20
CA THR A 115 9.94 13.71 9.83
C THR A 115 9.73 15.19 9.52
N ASP A 116 10.01 15.61 8.30
CA ASP A 116 10.00 17.01 7.87
C ASP A 116 8.81 17.38 6.99
N HIS A 117 7.83 16.48 6.85
CA HIS A 117 6.66 16.70 6.01
C HIS A 117 5.44 15.98 6.58
N ASP A 118 4.23 16.38 6.15
CA ASP A 118 3.00 15.65 6.42
C ASP A 118 3.09 14.27 5.76
N PHE A 119 2.48 13.27 6.39
CA PHE A 119 2.60 11.90 5.93
C PHE A 119 1.28 11.14 6.06
N PRO A 120 1.08 10.10 5.24
CA PRO A 120 -0.10 9.27 5.37
C PRO A 120 0.00 8.33 6.55
N GLU A 121 -1.11 8.10 7.22
CA GLU A 121 -1.28 6.95 8.10
C GLU A 121 -1.51 5.70 7.23
N PRO A 122 -1.44 4.49 7.79
CA PRO A 122 -1.45 3.28 6.97
C PRO A 122 -2.69 3.09 6.10
N GLY A 123 -2.47 2.57 4.90
CA GLY A 123 -3.51 2.12 4.00
C GLY A 123 -3.06 0.87 3.26
N LEU A 124 -4.01 0.00 2.96
CA LEU A 124 -3.73 -1.18 2.15
C LEU A 124 -4.88 -1.40 1.18
N PHE A 125 -4.55 -1.56 -0.09
CA PHE A 125 -5.52 -1.77 -1.15
C PHE A 125 -5.14 -3.00 -1.95
N VAL A 126 -6.09 -3.91 -2.14
CA VAL A 126 -5.93 -5.00 -3.09
C VAL A 126 -6.77 -4.66 -4.30
N ILE A 127 -6.12 -4.55 -5.45
CA ILE A 127 -6.72 -4.16 -6.71
C ILE A 127 -6.77 -5.39 -7.61
N ASN A 128 -7.97 -5.70 -8.12
CA ASN A 128 -8.16 -6.87 -8.98
C ASN A 128 -7.80 -6.55 -10.45
N PRO A 129 -7.78 -7.55 -11.34
CA PRO A 129 -7.45 -7.33 -12.75
C PRO A 129 -8.40 -6.40 -13.52
N ASP A 130 -9.60 -6.14 -13.01
CA ASP A 130 -10.50 -5.14 -13.59
C ASP A 130 -10.16 -3.71 -13.15
N GLY A 131 -9.16 -3.53 -12.31
CA GLY A 131 -8.75 -2.23 -11.79
C GLY A 131 -9.61 -1.74 -10.63
N ASN A 132 -10.42 -2.61 -10.04
CA ASN A 132 -11.33 -2.28 -8.95
C ASN A 132 -10.77 -2.70 -7.60
N VAL A 133 -11.18 -1.99 -6.56
CA VAL A 133 -10.76 -2.26 -5.17
C VAL A 133 -11.46 -3.52 -4.68
N GLN A 134 -10.70 -4.59 -4.52
CA GLN A 134 -11.19 -5.87 -3.99
C GLN A 134 -11.23 -5.85 -2.47
N VAL A 135 -10.17 -5.33 -1.85
CA VAL A 135 -10.04 -5.21 -0.39
C VAL A 135 -9.46 -3.84 -0.07
N VAL A 136 -10.01 -3.19 0.94
CA VAL A 136 -9.51 -1.89 1.42
C VAL A 136 -9.43 -1.90 2.94
N ASP A 137 -8.28 -1.45 3.46
CA ASP A 137 -8.08 -1.25 4.89
C ASP A 137 -7.35 0.07 5.08
N ILE A 138 -7.95 1.01 5.80
CA ILE A 138 -7.39 2.34 6.06
C ILE A 138 -7.47 2.58 7.56
N SER A 139 -6.32 2.85 8.18
CA SER A 139 -6.25 3.07 9.62
C SER A 139 -5.56 4.40 9.94
N ASN A 140 -5.71 4.86 11.18
CA ASN A 140 -5.07 6.09 11.64
C ASN A 140 -3.93 5.82 12.64
N ALA A 141 -3.43 4.60 12.68
CA ALA A 141 -2.36 4.23 13.61
C ALA A 141 -1.44 3.17 13.01
N PRO A 142 -0.12 3.25 13.25
CA PRO A 142 0.84 2.34 12.63
C PRO A 142 0.73 0.88 13.09
N PHE A 143 0.08 0.63 14.22
CA PHE A 143 -0.12 -0.73 14.76
C PHE A 143 -1.46 -1.35 14.35
N ALA A 144 -2.35 -0.62 13.68
CA ALA A 144 -3.67 -1.08 13.25
C ALA A 144 -3.63 -1.40 11.75
N ARG A 145 -3.10 -2.56 11.42
CA ARG A 145 -2.96 -3.01 10.04
C ARG A 145 -3.28 -4.50 9.92
N PRO A 146 -3.83 -4.93 8.77
CA PRO A 146 -4.14 -6.33 8.57
C PRO A 146 -2.88 -7.19 8.48
N ASP A 147 -2.97 -8.43 8.93
CA ASP A 147 -1.91 -9.41 8.75
C ASP A 147 -1.81 -9.80 7.26
N ILE A 148 -0.64 -9.61 6.68
CA ILE A 148 -0.45 -9.82 5.24
C ILE A 148 -0.59 -11.30 4.86
N ASP A 149 -0.14 -12.21 5.70
CA ASP A 149 -0.28 -13.64 5.43
C ASP A 149 -1.77 -14.04 5.35
N SER A 150 -2.59 -13.54 6.27
CA SER A 150 -4.04 -13.75 6.23
C SER A 150 -4.68 -13.15 4.99
N LEU A 151 -4.22 -11.97 4.56
CA LEU A 151 -4.69 -11.36 3.32
C LEU A 151 -4.36 -12.22 2.11
N LEU A 152 -3.16 -12.73 2.03
CA LEU A 152 -2.74 -13.58 0.91
C LEU A 152 -3.57 -14.86 0.84
N ASN A 153 -3.87 -15.46 1.99
CA ASN A 153 -4.76 -16.62 2.05
C ASN A 153 -6.17 -16.26 1.56
N GLY A 154 -6.68 -15.10 1.97
CA GLY A 154 -7.98 -14.60 1.52
C GLY A 154 -8.02 -14.32 0.02
N ILE A 155 -6.98 -13.72 -0.53
CA ILE A 155 -6.90 -13.45 -1.96
C ILE A 155 -6.84 -14.76 -2.75
N ALA A 156 -6.08 -15.74 -2.30
CA ALA A 156 -6.02 -17.06 -2.93
C ALA A 156 -7.41 -17.71 -2.96
N PHE A 157 -8.18 -17.58 -1.87
CA PHE A 157 -9.56 -18.05 -1.81
C PHE A 157 -10.46 -17.33 -2.84
N ILE A 158 -10.34 -16.00 -2.91
CA ILE A 158 -11.11 -15.18 -3.87
C ILE A 158 -10.80 -15.64 -5.30
N GLN A 159 -9.54 -15.83 -5.63
CA GLN A 159 -9.11 -16.26 -6.96
C GLN A 159 -9.62 -17.65 -7.30
N ALA A 160 -9.55 -18.59 -6.35
CA ALA A 160 -9.94 -19.98 -6.57
C ALA A 160 -11.46 -20.15 -6.71
N LYS A 161 -12.25 -19.38 -5.99
CA LYS A 161 -13.71 -19.52 -5.92
C LYS A 161 -14.49 -18.47 -6.71
N GLY A 162 -13.81 -17.51 -7.32
CA GLY A 162 -14.48 -16.38 -7.97
C GLY A 162 -15.33 -15.60 -6.96
N TYR A 163 -14.86 -15.47 -5.75
CA TYR A 163 -15.62 -14.84 -4.67
C TYR A 163 -15.84 -13.36 -4.98
N PRO A 164 -17.09 -12.85 -4.81
CA PRO A 164 -17.38 -11.47 -5.21
C PRO A 164 -16.76 -10.44 -4.24
N ILE A 165 -16.61 -9.21 -4.74
CA ILE A 165 -16.24 -8.09 -3.89
C ILE A 165 -17.34 -7.91 -2.85
N ARG A 166 -16.93 -7.80 -1.58
CA ARG A 166 -17.87 -7.63 -0.47
C ARG A 166 -17.93 -6.16 -0.05
N GLY A 167 -18.99 -5.83 0.68
CA GLY A 167 -19.12 -4.49 1.25
C GLY A 167 -19.65 -3.44 0.27
N THR A 168 -20.39 -3.87 -0.76
CA THR A 168 -20.86 -2.98 -1.84
C THR A 168 -22.34 -2.61 -1.73
N ALA A 169 -23.02 -2.99 -0.67
CA ALA A 169 -24.47 -2.82 -0.56
C ALA A 169 -24.92 -1.45 -0.04
N GLY A 170 -24.01 -0.60 0.37
CA GLY A 170 -24.45 0.70 0.92
C GLY A 170 -23.37 1.73 1.03
#